data_755c94a7dd09c9444fb9c7965ee17a97
#
_entry.id   755c94a7dd09c9444fb9c7965ee17a97
#
_cell.length_a   1.000
_cell.length_b   1.000
_cell.length_c   1.000
_cell.angle_alpha   90.00
_cell.angle_beta   90.00
_cell.angle_gamma   90.00
#
_symmetry.space_group_name_H-M   'P 1'
#
loop_
_entity.id
_entity.type
_entity.pdbx_description
1 polymer ?
#
loop_
_entity_poly.entity_id
_entity_poly.type
_entity_poly.pdbx_seq_one_letter_code
_entity_poly.pdbx_strand_id
1 'polypeptide(L)'
;MDRGVNMIHNGKKTRIISIRFKLMLPVTAIMLIMALVLASMGSRAVRQGMSQLGGEEAVMAAKAAGNVVDGDELERLYESGGTGEGYESIRLAMDAVRRELGVLYMYTLYEDGGKIYYGIDTAEVDACEYGSEFDATYEELADVFAGSSYTDNVIGNYGDYSIITSYAPVFNRDNEVVGIIACDYDATQIEKRIYSSNKANMEAAVVCLVLAVIAMNVIVAVIIRNLNKVDKKIYDIVNNEGDLTQKLDIRTGDELENIAENVNELLNYIRNIMVNISDNSSELRSSSDKIASDLSNAQISISDISATMEEMSASMEETSASLSQIN
;
A
#
# COMPACT_ATOMS: atom_id res chain seq x y z
N MET A 1 15.59 -4.12 23.55
CA MET A 1 15.11 -3.67 24.86
C MET A 1 14.74 -2.19 24.75
N ASP A 2 13.46 -1.93 24.63
CA ASP A 2 12.90 -0.59 24.37
C ASP A 2 12.62 0.04 25.74
N ARG A 3 13.50 0.94 26.20
CA ARG A 3 13.25 1.70 27.44
C ARG A 3 12.41 2.91 27.08
N GLY A 4 11.09 2.78 27.26
CA GLY A 4 10.17 3.91 27.19
C GLY A 4 10.56 4.97 28.24
N VAL A 5 10.88 6.17 27.78
CA VAL A 5 11.12 7.34 28.65
C VAL A 5 9.79 7.73 29.28
N ASN A 6 9.67 7.50 30.61
CA ASN A 6 8.55 7.94 31.41
C ASN A 6 8.71 9.43 31.76
N MET A 7 8.06 10.32 31.01
CA MET A 7 7.84 11.69 31.48
C MET A 7 6.58 11.74 32.35
N ILE A 8 6.74 12.13 33.60
CA ILE A 8 5.61 12.37 34.51
C ILE A 8 5.21 13.82 34.36
N HIS A 9 4.12 14.06 33.63
CA HIS A 9 3.43 15.34 33.63
C HIS A 9 1.98 15.09 34.09
N ASN A 10 1.62 15.65 35.23
CA ASN A 10 0.26 15.61 35.83
C ASN A 10 -0.39 14.22 35.98
N GLY A 11 0.21 13.28 36.71
CA GLY A 11 -0.53 12.16 37.31
C GLY A 11 -1.17 11.12 36.38
N LYS A 12 -1.10 11.26 35.04
CA LYS A 12 -1.54 10.26 34.07
C LYS A 12 -0.35 9.69 33.33
N LYS A 13 -0.05 8.40 33.57
CA LYS A 13 0.87 7.62 32.74
C LYS A 13 0.28 7.46 31.33
N THR A 14 0.53 8.39 30.44
CA THR A 14 0.29 8.19 29.01
C THR A 14 1.43 7.33 28.46
N ARG A 15 1.10 6.13 28.04
CA ARG A 15 2.05 5.26 27.30
C ARG A 15 2.39 5.98 26.00
N ILE A 16 3.57 6.60 25.95
CA ILE A 16 4.06 7.25 24.72
C ILE A 16 4.42 6.11 23.74
N ILE A 17 3.55 5.89 22.75
CA ILE A 17 3.82 4.96 21.65
C ILE A 17 5.01 5.54 20.88
N SER A 18 6.10 4.76 20.74
CA SER A 18 7.29 5.16 20.00
C SER A 18 6.93 5.68 18.59
N ILE A 19 7.59 6.73 18.13
CA ILE A 19 7.45 7.30 16.78
C ILE A 19 7.63 6.20 15.72
N ARG A 20 8.50 5.20 15.97
CA ARG A 20 8.65 4.03 15.10
C ARG A 20 7.32 3.34 14.86
N PHE A 21 6.59 3.02 15.91
CA PHE A 21 5.29 2.34 15.81
C PHE A 21 4.24 3.18 15.10
N LYS A 22 4.22 4.49 15.37
CA LYS A 22 3.25 5.41 14.74
C LYS A 22 3.47 5.54 13.25
N LEU A 23 4.72 5.48 12.78
CA LEU A 23 5.06 5.57 11.35
C LEU A 23 4.97 4.21 10.65
N MET A 24 5.46 3.15 11.28
CA MET A 24 5.53 1.84 10.64
C MET A 24 4.16 1.18 10.49
N LEU A 25 3.28 1.27 11.49
CA LEU A 25 2.01 0.56 11.49
C LEU A 25 1.07 0.97 10.34
N PRO A 26 0.82 2.26 10.07
CA PRO A 26 -0.04 2.64 8.94
C PRO A 26 0.60 2.31 7.58
N VAL A 27 1.90 2.49 7.43
CA VAL A 27 2.59 2.21 6.16
C VAL A 27 2.60 0.72 5.87
N THR A 28 2.91 -0.14 6.85
CA THR A 28 2.87 -1.60 6.67
C THR A 28 1.45 -2.09 6.40
N ALA A 29 0.42 -1.50 7.01
CA ALA A 29 -0.97 -1.82 6.74
C ALA A 29 -1.36 -1.47 5.29
N ILE A 30 -0.98 -0.29 4.80
CA ILE A 30 -1.23 0.13 3.42
C ILE A 30 -0.51 -0.80 2.44
N MET A 31 0.75 -1.15 2.70
CA MET A 31 1.52 -2.08 1.86
C MET A 31 0.89 -3.47 1.80
N LEU A 32 0.38 -3.97 2.93
CA LEU A 32 -0.30 -5.26 2.98
C LEU A 32 -1.61 -5.24 2.19
N ILE A 33 -2.42 -4.19 2.33
CA ILE A 33 -3.65 -4.01 1.56
C ILE A 33 -3.32 -3.96 0.06
N MET A 34 -2.31 -3.18 -0.34
CA MET A 34 -1.90 -3.05 -1.73
C MET A 34 -1.39 -4.36 -2.31
N ALA A 35 -0.61 -5.15 -1.55
CA ALA A 35 -0.16 -6.47 -1.96
C ALA A 35 -1.32 -7.44 -2.17
N LEU A 36 -2.33 -7.44 -1.29
CA LEU A 36 -3.54 -8.25 -1.42
C LEU A 36 -4.36 -7.86 -2.66
N VAL A 37 -4.53 -6.55 -2.89
CA VAL A 37 -5.26 -6.06 -4.07
C VAL A 37 -4.56 -6.48 -5.36
N LEU A 38 -3.25 -6.27 -5.47
CA LEU A 38 -2.46 -6.66 -6.65
C LEU A 38 -2.47 -8.18 -6.88
N ALA A 39 -2.33 -8.98 -5.82
CA ALA A 39 -2.41 -10.43 -5.92
C ALA A 39 -3.79 -10.89 -6.40
N SER A 40 -4.88 -10.29 -5.88
CA SER A 40 -6.24 -10.61 -6.31
C SER A 40 -6.53 -10.20 -7.76
N MET A 41 -6.04 -9.04 -8.19
CA MET A 41 -6.18 -8.58 -9.58
C MET A 41 -5.39 -9.49 -10.53
N GLY A 42 -4.16 -9.85 -10.19
CA GLY A 42 -3.33 -10.77 -10.97
C GLY A 42 -3.98 -12.15 -11.09
N SER A 43 -4.54 -12.69 -10.00
CA SER A 43 -5.26 -13.95 -10.00
C SER A 43 -6.48 -13.92 -10.92
N ARG A 44 -7.28 -12.84 -10.87
CA ARG A 44 -8.45 -12.67 -11.76
C ARG A 44 -8.04 -12.58 -13.22
N ALA A 45 -7.00 -11.80 -13.54
CA ALA A 45 -6.52 -11.62 -14.90
C ALA A 45 -6.03 -12.97 -15.50
N VAL A 46 -5.27 -13.76 -14.73
CA VAL A 46 -4.83 -15.10 -15.16
C VAL A 46 -6.02 -16.02 -15.39
N ARG A 47 -6.98 -16.06 -14.46
CA ARG A 47 -8.18 -16.88 -14.62
C ARG A 47 -8.97 -16.50 -15.86
N GLN A 48 -9.26 -15.21 -16.04
CA GLN A 48 -10.03 -14.72 -17.20
C GLN A 48 -9.31 -15.03 -18.51
N GLY A 49 -8.03 -14.74 -18.62
CA GLY A 49 -7.26 -15.00 -19.84
C GLY A 49 -7.18 -16.50 -20.18
N MET A 50 -6.98 -17.35 -19.18
CA MET A 50 -6.92 -18.81 -19.39
C MET A 50 -8.29 -19.41 -19.72
N SER A 51 -9.37 -18.95 -19.06
CA SER A 51 -10.73 -19.39 -19.38
C SER A 51 -11.16 -18.97 -20.77
N GLN A 52 -10.82 -17.73 -21.19
CA GLN A 52 -11.11 -17.26 -22.53
C GLN A 52 -10.42 -18.11 -23.61
N LEU A 53 -9.12 -18.40 -23.43
CA LEU A 53 -8.37 -19.26 -24.36
C LEU A 53 -9.00 -20.66 -24.46
N GLY A 54 -9.36 -21.25 -23.33
CA GLY A 54 -10.05 -22.54 -23.32
C GLY A 54 -11.43 -22.50 -24.00
N GLY A 55 -12.19 -21.41 -23.79
CA GLY A 55 -13.47 -21.20 -24.45
C GLY A 55 -13.33 -21.03 -25.98
N GLU A 56 -12.31 -20.31 -26.45
CA GLU A 56 -12.04 -20.18 -27.89
C GLU A 56 -11.71 -21.54 -28.53
N GLU A 57 -10.91 -22.38 -27.87
CA GLU A 57 -10.60 -23.73 -28.33
C GLU A 57 -11.86 -24.62 -28.36
N ALA A 58 -12.70 -24.53 -27.32
CA ALA A 58 -13.96 -25.28 -27.26
C ALA A 58 -14.95 -24.82 -28.36
N VAL A 59 -15.06 -23.53 -28.61
CA VAL A 59 -15.89 -23.00 -29.73
C VAL A 59 -15.39 -23.47 -31.08
N MET A 60 -14.06 -23.51 -31.27
CA MET A 60 -13.50 -24.05 -32.53
C MET A 60 -13.85 -25.52 -32.71
N ALA A 61 -13.82 -26.31 -31.65
CA ALA A 61 -14.23 -27.72 -31.69
C ALA A 61 -15.72 -27.89 -32.01
N ALA A 62 -16.60 -27.11 -31.37
CA ALA A 62 -18.03 -27.12 -31.64
C ALA A 62 -18.35 -26.72 -33.11
N LYS A 63 -17.66 -25.68 -33.62
CA LYS A 63 -17.79 -25.28 -35.04
C LYS A 63 -17.30 -26.35 -36.01
N ALA A 64 -16.18 -26.99 -35.72
CA ALA A 64 -15.65 -28.07 -36.53
C ALA A 64 -16.64 -29.23 -36.64
N ALA A 65 -17.25 -29.59 -35.51
CA ALA A 65 -18.33 -30.61 -35.50
C ALA A 65 -19.58 -30.18 -36.25
N GLY A 66 -20.03 -28.93 -36.10
CA GLY A 66 -21.13 -28.35 -36.83
C GLY A 66 -20.97 -28.39 -38.36
N ASN A 67 -19.73 -28.23 -38.81
CA ASN A 67 -19.44 -28.32 -40.27
C ASN A 67 -19.37 -29.75 -40.81
N VAL A 68 -19.26 -30.75 -39.97
CA VAL A 68 -19.16 -32.16 -40.38
C VAL A 68 -20.55 -32.84 -40.32
N VAL A 69 -21.42 -32.34 -39.48
CA VAL A 69 -22.78 -32.85 -39.34
C VAL A 69 -23.65 -32.38 -40.54
N ASP A 70 -24.33 -33.33 -41.21
CA ASP A 70 -25.33 -33.01 -42.24
C ASP A 70 -26.60 -32.51 -41.53
N GLY A 71 -26.88 -31.19 -41.66
CA GLY A 71 -28.01 -30.56 -40.98
C GLY A 71 -29.35 -31.08 -41.49
N ASP A 72 -29.47 -31.41 -42.79
CA ASP A 72 -30.72 -31.98 -43.33
C ASP A 72 -30.97 -33.40 -42.77
N GLU A 73 -29.95 -34.15 -42.49
CA GLU A 73 -30.05 -35.47 -41.85
C GLU A 73 -30.40 -35.33 -40.36
N LEU A 74 -29.81 -34.33 -39.67
CA LEU A 74 -30.12 -34.02 -38.27
C LEU A 74 -31.57 -33.55 -38.09
N GLU A 75 -32.06 -32.67 -38.99
CA GLU A 75 -33.44 -32.19 -38.98
C GLU A 75 -34.45 -33.33 -39.11
N ARG A 76 -34.24 -34.21 -40.10
CA ARG A 76 -35.08 -35.40 -40.29
C ARG A 76 -35.06 -36.32 -39.08
N LEU A 77 -33.90 -36.45 -38.40
CA LEU A 77 -33.76 -37.25 -37.19
C LEU A 77 -34.61 -36.69 -36.04
N TYR A 78 -34.62 -35.35 -35.88
CA TYR A 78 -35.46 -34.70 -34.87
C TYR A 78 -36.95 -34.83 -35.17
N GLU A 79 -37.37 -34.69 -36.41
CA GLU A 79 -38.74 -34.92 -36.83
C GLU A 79 -39.22 -36.37 -36.62
N SER A 80 -38.31 -37.33 -36.74
CA SER A 80 -38.60 -38.77 -36.51
C SER A 80 -38.55 -39.20 -35.04
N GLY A 81 -38.27 -38.29 -34.10
CA GLY A 81 -38.14 -38.57 -32.67
C GLY A 81 -36.87 -39.39 -32.33
N GLY A 82 -35.78 -39.17 -33.04
CA GLY A 82 -34.49 -39.80 -32.76
C GLY A 82 -34.34 -41.20 -33.31
N THR A 83 -35.30 -41.67 -34.11
CA THR A 83 -35.26 -43.01 -34.71
C THR A 83 -34.95 -42.92 -36.19
N GLY A 84 -33.77 -43.41 -36.63
CA GLY A 84 -33.39 -43.36 -38.05
C GLY A 84 -31.96 -43.85 -38.31
N GLU A 85 -31.68 -44.19 -39.59
CA GLU A 85 -30.37 -44.62 -40.01
C GLU A 85 -29.30 -43.55 -39.85
N GLY A 86 -29.71 -42.23 -39.83
CA GLY A 86 -28.81 -41.10 -39.69
C GLY A 86 -28.19 -40.93 -38.29
N TYR A 87 -28.81 -41.46 -37.23
CA TYR A 87 -28.32 -41.28 -35.86
C TYR A 87 -26.84 -41.72 -35.69
N GLU A 88 -26.55 -42.93 -36.11
CA GLU A 88 -25.21 -43.52 -35.95
C GLU A 88 -24.18 -42.87 -36.90
N SER A 89 -24.60 -42.44 -38.10
CA SER A 89 -23.77 -41.71 -39.06
C SER A 89 -23.29 -40.38 -38.47
N ILE A 90 -24.22 -39.57 -37.92
CA ILE A 90 -23.93 -38.30 -37.30
C ILE A 90 -23.10 -38.49 -36.02
N ARG A 91 -23.48 -39.48 -35.17
CA ARG A 91 -22.74 -39.80 -33.94
C ARG A 91 -21.28 -40.11 -34.24
N LEU A 92 -20.99 -40.97 -35.24
CA LEU A 92 -19.64 -41.34 -35.60
C LEU A 92 -18.86 -40.17 -36.19
N ALA A 93 -19.48 -39.28 -37.00
CA ALA A 93 -18.87 -38.09 -37.54
C ALA A 93 -18.46 -37.10 -36.40
N MET A 94 -19.34 -36.89 -35.46
CA MET A 94 -19.08 -36.04 -34.28
C MET A 94 -18.00 -36.67 -33.39
N ASP A 95 -18.04 -38.01 -33.15
CA ASP A 95 -17.05 -38.69 -32.31
C ASP A 95 -15.65 -38.65 -32.93
N ALA A 96 -15.55 -38.69 -34.25
CA ALA A 96 -14.26 -38.52 -34.93
C ALA A 96 -13.67 -37.13 -34.66
N VAL A 97 -14.47 -36.06 -34.74
CA VAL A 97 -14.04 -34.68 -34.39
C VAL A 97 -13.69 -34.57 -32.91
N ARG A 98 -14.53 -35.13 -32.04
CA ARG A 98 -14.32 -35.15 -30.60
C ARG A 98 -12.97 -35.75 -30.24
N ARG A 99 -12.63 -36.92 -30.82
CA ARG A 99 -11.35 -37.61 -30.55
C ARG A 99 -10.16 -36.89 -31.14
N GLU A 100 -10.29 -36.33 -32.34
CA GLU A 100 -9.20 -35.60 -32.99
C GLU A 100 -8.82 -34.32 -32.24
N LEU A 101 -9.82 -33.59 -31.72
CA LEU A 101 -9.62 -32.35 -30.98
C LEU A 101 -9.45 -32.56 -29.46
N GLY A 102 -9.57 -33.80 -28.96
CA GLY A 102 -9.37 -34.11 -27.53
C GLY A 102 -10.46 -33.53 -26.60
N VAL A 103 -11.68 -33.39 -27.12
CA VAL A 103 -12.85 -32.93 -26.37
C VAL A 103 -13.41 -34.07 -25.52
N LEU A 104 -13.88 -33.79 -24.29
CA LEU A 104 -14.44 -34.80 -23.40
C LEU A 104 -15.80 -35.32 -23.87
N TYR A 105 -16.74 -34.38 -24.00
CA TYR A 105 -18.09 -34.70 -24.41
C TYR A 105 -18.50 -33.80 -25.58
N MET A 106 -19.32 -34.35 -26.48
CA MET A 106 -19.86 -33.68 -27.62
C MET A 106 -21.25 -34.22 -27.91
N TYR A 107 -22.22 -33.36 -27.92
CA TYR A 107 -23.62 -33.76 -28.10
C TYR A 107 -24.38 -32.68 -28.85
N THR A 108 -25.50 -33.07 -29.46
CA THR A 108 -26.42 -32.13 -30.11
C THR A 108 -27.58 -31.77 -29.18
N LEU A 109 -28.07 -30.56 -29.33
CA LEU A 109 -29.24 -30.07 -28.62
C LEU A 109 -30.23 -29.52 -29.63
N TYR A 110 -31.53 -29.66 -29.37
CA TYR A 110 -32.60 -29.08 -30.16
C TYR A 110 -33.64 -28.41 -29.27
N GLU A 111 -34.38 -27.49 -29.86
CA GLU A 111 -35.47 -26.77 -29.20
C GLU A 111 -36.81 -27.37 -29.59
N ASP A 112 -37.70 -27.60 -28.61
CA ASP A 112 -39.08 -27.94 -28.80
C ASP A 112 -39.94 -27.29 -27.71
N GLY A 113 -40.92 -26.49 -28.14
CA GLY A 113 -41.88 -25.84 -27.24
C GLY A 113 -41.28 -24.89 -26.20
N GLY A 114 -40.16 -24.24 -26.50
CA GLY A 114 -39.43 -23.31 -25.61
C GLY A 114 -38.51 -23.97 -24.61
N LYS A 115 -38.28 -25.29 -24.76
CA LYS A 115 -37.34 -26.08 -23.97
C LYS A 115 -36.24 -26.66 -24.86
N ILE A 116 -35.10 -26.97 -24.23
CA ILE A 116 -33.96 -27.58 -24.91
C ILE A 116 -33.85 -29.06 -24.49
N TYR A 117 -33.57 -29.89 -25.47
CA TYR A 117 -33.49 -31.33 -25.31
C TYR A 117 -32.16 -31.86 -25.86
N TYR A 118 -31.64 -32.95 -25.25
CA TYR A 118 -30.55 -33.68 -25.82
C TYR A 118 -30.94 -34.40 -27.08
N GLY A 119 -30.13 -34.30 -28.12
CA GLY A 119 -30.22 -35.06 -29.33
C GLY A 119 -29.25 -36.23 -29.34
N ILE A 120 -28.23 -36.19 -30.19
CA ILE A 120 -27.21 -37.20 -30.33
C ILE A 120 -26.10 -36.95 -29.32
N ASP A 121 -25.70 -37.94 -28.52
CA ASP A 121 -24.56 -37.89 -27.64
C ASP A 121 -23.45 -38.84 -28.12
N THR A 122 -22.19 -38.40 -28.13
CA THR A 122 -21.04 -39.20 -28.55
C THR A 122 -20.46 -40.01 -27.42
N ALA A 123 -20.92 -39.88 -26.17
CA ALA A 123 -20.45 -40.63 -25.02
C ALA A 123 -20.72 -42.16 -25.20
N GLU A 124 -19.71 -42.95 -24.88
CA GLU A 124 -19.86 -44.42 -24.94
C GLU A 124 -20.44 -45.00 -23.62
N VAL A 125 -20.23 -44.28 -22.52
CA VAL A 125 -20.73 -44.61 -21.18
C VAL A 125 -21.40 -43.35 -20.62
N ASP A 126 -22.53 -43.54 -19.96
CA ASP A 126 -23.34 -42.45 -19.37
C ASP A 126 -23.81 -41.41 -20.41
N ALA A 127 -24.04 -41.82 -21.66
CA ALA A 127 -24.63 -40.96 -22.67
C ALA A 127 -25.99 -40.42 -22.22
N CYS A 128 -26.26 -39.16 -22.51
CA CYS A 128 -27.54 -38.58 -22.25
C CYS A 128 -28.62 -39.21 -23.17
N GLU A 129 -29.79 -39.53 -22.60
CA GLU A 129 -30.87 -40.11 -23.34
C GLU A 129 -31.45 -39.09 -24.33
N TYR A 130 -31.64 -39.52 -25.58
CA TYR A 130 -32.28 -38.68 -26.59
C TYR A 130 -33.64 -38.20 -26.10
N GLY A 131 -33.93 -36.90 -26.25
CA GLY A 131 -35.19 -36.28 -25.80
C GLY A 131 -35.27 -36.00 -24.30
N SER A 132 -34.18 -36.27 -23.52
CA SER A 132 -34.13 -35.77 -22.15
C SER A 132 -33.95 -34.27 -22.12
N GLU A 133 -34.56 -33.57 -21.14
CA GLU A 133 -34.48 -32.13 -20.99
C GLU A 133 -33.08 -31.68 -20.60
N PHE A 134 -32.57 -30.64 -21.28
CA PHE A 134 -31.29 -30.03 -20.97
C PHE A 134 -31.47 -28.92 -19.94
N ASP A 135 -30.49 -28.73 -19.03
CA ASP A 135 -30.61 -27.81 -17.89
C ASP A 135 -30.66 -26.31 -18.27
N ALA A 136 -30.09 -25.92 -19.44
CA ALA A 136 -30.16 -24.54 -19.88
C ALA A 136 -31.51 -24.15 -20.46
N THR A 137 -31.90 -22.92 -20.23
CA THR A 137 -33.13 -22.35 -20.85
C THR A 137 -32.89 -21.95 -22.30
N TYR A 138 -33.98 -21.91 -23.10
CA TYR A 138 -33.90 -21.40 -24.48
C TYR A 138 -33.34 -19.97 -24.54
N GLU A 139 -33.71 -19.11 -23.59
CA GLU A 139 -33.24 -17.72 -23.53
C GLU A 139 -31.72 -17.61 -23.39
N GLU A 140 -31.07 -18.53 -22.67
CA GLU A 140 -29.61 -18.59 -22.49
C GLU A 140 -28.89 -18.96 -23.78
N LEU A 141 -29.47 -19.77 -24.64
CA LEU A 141 -28.88 -20.23 -25.89
C LEU A 141 -29.56 -19.64 -27.15
N ALA A 142 -30.45 -18.66 -26.99
CA ALA A 142 -31.19 -18.04 -28.09
C ALA A 142 -30.31 -17.50 -29.22
N ASP A 143 -29.16 -16.88 -28.86
CA ASP A 143 -28.19 -16.38 -29.83
C ASP A 143 -27.52 -17.51 -30.64
N VAL A 144 -27.40 -18.69 -30.06
CA VAL A 144 -26.83 -19.86 -30.75
C VAL A 144 -27.86 -20.42 -31.73
N PHE A 145 -29.11 -20.53 -31.33
CA PHE A 145 -30.22 -20.89 -32.23
C PHE A 145 -30.46 -19.83 -33.31
N ALA A 146 -30.03 -18.57 -33.08
CA ALA A 146 -30.03 -17.52 -34.09
C ALA A 146 -28.79 -17.54 -35.01
N GLY A 147 -27.87 -18.53 -34.85
CA GLY A 147 -26.75 -18.73 -35.76
C GLY A 147 -25.36 -18.24 -35.21
N SER A 148 -25.30 -17.77 -33.99
CA SER A 148 -24.05 -17.36 -33.35
C SER A 148 -23.43 -18.54 -32.56
N SER A 149 -22.11 -18.55 -32.39
CA SER A 149 -21.48 -19.49 -31.48
C SER A 149 -21.22 -18.85 -30.13
N TYR A 150 -21.34 -19.61 -29.05
CA TYR A 150 -21.25 -19.10 -27.68
C TYR A 150 -20.38 -19.96 -26.80
N THR A 151 -19.74 -19.36 -25.82
CA THR A 151 -19.11 -20.00 -24.68
C THR A 151 -19.29 -19.09 -23.45
N ASP A 152 -19.53 -19.68 -22.29
CA ASP A 152 -19.64 -18.93 -21.04
C ASP A 152 -18.27 -18.52 -20.48
N ASN A 153 -17.17 -19.10 -21.01
CA ASN A 153 -15.81 -18.92 -20.50
C ASN A 153 -15.66 -19.24 -18.99
N VAL A 154 -16.59 -20.02 -18.45
CA VAL A 154 -16.60 -20.45 -17.05
C VAL A 154 -16.07 -21.88 -16.95
N ILE A 155 -15.06 -22.06 -16.08
CA ILE A 155 -14.59 -23.42 -15.78
C ILE A 155 -15.53 -24.00 -14.72
N GLY A 156 -16.35 -24.96 -15.12
CA GLY A 156 -17.22 -25.75 -14.27
C GLY A 156 -16.54 -27.02 -13.78
N ASN A 157 -16.89 -27.51 -12.59
CA ASN A 157 -16.43 -28.80 -12.07
C ASN A 157 -17.47 -29.87 -12.36
N TYR A 158 -17.07 -30.93 -13.06
CA TYR A 158 -17.90 -32.08 -13.39
C TYR A 158 -17.19 -33.36 -12.98
N GLY A 159 -17.52 -33.85 -11.81
CA GLY A 159 -16.82 -35.04 -11.23
C GLY A 159 -15.32 -34.76 -11.06
N ASP A 160 -14.51 -35.57 -11.73
CA ASP A 160 -13.04 -35.48 -11.69
C ASP A 160 -12.46 -34.51 -12.73
N TYR A 161 -13.31 -33.86 -13.56
CA TYR A 161 -12.90 -32.98 -14.64
C TYR A 161 -13.34 -31.56 -14.38
N SER A 162 -12.54 -30.61 -14.87
CA SER A 162 -12.93 -29.22 -15.03
C SER A 162 -13.24 -29.02 -16.51
N ILE A 163 -14.41 -28.49 -16.83
CA ILE A 163 -14.89 -28.34 -18.21
C ILE A 163 -15.21 -26.88 -18.54
N ILE A 164 -15.10 -26.54 -19.82
CA ILE A 164 -15.67 -25.34 -20.43
C ILE A 164 -16.62 -25.79 -21.52
N THR A 165 -17.88 -25.41 -21.40
CA THR A 165 -18.91 -25.73 -22.41
C THR A 165 -19.01 -24.64 -23.45
N SER A 166 -19.09 -25.05 -24.70
CA SER A 166 -19.26 -24.16 -25.85
C SER A 166 -20.27 -24.72 -26.82
N TYR A 167 -20.93 -23.81 -27.52
CA TYR A 167 -22.02 -24.13 -28.38
C TYR A 167 -21.81 -23.57 -29.80
N ALA A 168 -22.17 -24.32 -30.83
CA ALA A 168 -22.16 -23.86 -32.21
C ALA A 168 -23.46 -24.33 -32.95
N PRO A 169 -24.00 -23.51 -33.84
CA PRO A 169 -25.18 -23.88 -34.63
C PRO A 169 -24.86 -24.93 -35.69
N VAL A 170 -25.85 -25.79 -36.01
CA VAL A 170 -25.84 -26.67 -37.15
C VAL A 170 -26.84 -26.15 -38.15
N PHE A 171 -26.39 -25.96 -39.39
CA PHE A 171 -27.22 -25.41 -40.46
C PHE A 171 -27.64 -26.49 -41.44
N ASN A 172 -28.90 -26.46 -41.92
CA ASN A 172 -29.37 -27.23 -43.07
C ASN A 172 -28.97 -26.52 -44.41
N ARG A 173 -29.32 -27.12 -45.55
CA ARG A 173 -29.02 -26.57 -46.87
C ARG A 173 -29.69 -25.25 -47.18
N ASP A 174 -30.77 -24.93 -46.49
CA ASP A 174 -31.50 -23.67 -46.61
C ASP A 174 -30.91 -22.57 -45.70
N ASN A 175 -29.76 -22.89 -45.00
CA ASN A 175 -29.06 -22.02 -44.07
C ASN A 175 -29.92 -21.67 -42.82
N GLU A 176 -30.82 -22.55 -42.44
CA GLU A 176 -31.57 -22.48 -41.19
C GLU A 176 -30.88 -23.30 -40.09
N VAL A 177 -30.94 -22.81 -38.83
CA VAL A 177 -30.38 -23.54 -37.69
C VAL A 177 -31.37 -24.61 -37.28
N VAL A 178 -30.96 -25.89 -37.42
CA VAL A 178 -31.79 -27.06 -37.11
C VAL A 178 -31.49 -27.65 -35.73
N GLY A 179 -30.40 -27.24 -35.15
CA GLY A 179 -29.94 -27.64 -33.83
C GLY A 179 -28.59 -27.00 -33.49
N ILE A 180 -28.11 -27.30 -32.33
CA ILE A 180 -26.80 -26.80 -31.90
C ILE A 180 -25.92 -27.97 -31.42
N ILE A 181 -24.61 -27.83 -31.57
CA ILE A 181 -23.65 -28.76 -30.99
C ILE A 181 -23.07 -28.13 -29.73
N ALA A 182 -23.15 -28.86 -28.64
CA ALA A 182 -22.46 -28.55 -27.40
C ALA A 182 -21.17 -29.35 -27.30
N CYS A 183 -20.15 -28.73 -26.77
CA CYS A 183 -18.80 -29.27 -26.69
C CYS A 183 -18.22 -28.97 -25.31
N ASP A 184 -17.93 -30.02 -24.54
CA ASP A 184 -17.32 -29.91 -23.22
C ASP A 184 -15.82 -30.17 -23.34
N TYR A 185 -15.06 -29.08 -23.30
CA TYR A 185 -13.60 -29.09 -23.39
C TYR A 185 -12.95 -29.39 -22.02
N ASP A 186 -11.96 -30.28 -21.98
CA ASP A 186 -11.21 -30.55 -20.75
C ASP A 186 -10.34 -29.37 -20.33
N ALA A 187 -10.83 -28.61 -19.40
CA ALA A 187 -10.13 -27.48 -18.80
C ALA A 187 -9.25 -27.84 -17.57
N THR A 188 -9.11 -29.14 -17.25
CA THR A 188 -8.36 -29.57 -16.06
C THR A 188 -6.91 -29.09 -16.06
N GLN A 189 -6.25 -29.11 -17.23
CA GLN A 189 -4.88 -28.59 -17.36
C GLN A 189 -4.84 -27.05 -17.25
N ILE A 190 -5.87 -26.38 -17.75
CA ILE A 190 -6.02 -24.93 -17.60
C ILE A 190 -6.17 -24.58 -16.13
N GLU A 191 -7.02 -25.27 -15.39
CA GLU A 191 -7.22 -25.06 -13.96
C GLU A 191 -5.94 -25.31 -13.14
N LYS A 192 -5.20 -26.39 -13.44
CA LYS A 192 -3.90 -26.63 -12.81
C LYS A 192 -2.89 -25.51 -13.09
N ARG A 193 -2.87 -24.97 -14.31
CA ARG A 193 -2.02 -23.81 -14.66
C ARG A 193 -2.43 -22.54 -13.93
N ILE A 194 -3.74 -22.29 -13.81
CA ILE A 194 -4.28 -21.16 -13.03
C ILE A 194 -3.84 -21.30 -11.57
N TYR A 195 -4.00 -22.46 -10.97
CA TYR A 195 -3.59 -22.72 -9.59
C TYR A 195 -2.08 -22.52 -9.38
N SER A 196 -1.25 -23.08 -10.27
CA SER A 196 0.20 -22.93 -10.22
C SER A 196 0.64 -21.45 -10.36
N SER A 197 0.03 -20.72 -11.30
CA SER A 197 0.32 -19.31 -11.51
C SER A 197 -0.11 -18.45 -10.30
N ASN A 198 -1.28 -18.73 -9.74
CA ASN A 198 -1.77 -18.03 -8.54
C ASN A 198 -0.87 -18.29 -7.33
N LYS A 199 -0.38 -19.52 -7.17
CA LYS A 199 0.59 -19.87 -6.13
C LYS A 199 1.89 -19.08 -6.30
N ALA A 200 2.45 -19.06 -7.51
CA ALA A 200 3.67 -18.30 -7.81
C ALA A 200 3.50 -16.79 -7.58
N ASN A 201 2.36 -16.22 -7.98
CA ASN A 201 2.03 -14.80 -7.74
C ASN A 201 1.93 -14.50 -6.24
N MET A 202 1.34 -15.40 -5.45
CA MET A 202 1.23 -15.26 -4.00
C MET A 202 2.61 -15.32 -3.32
N GLU A 203 3.45 -16.27 -3.71
CA GLU A 203 4.83 -16.39 -3.21
C GLU A 203 5.64 -15.13 -3.54
N ALA A 204 5.55 -14.63 -4.77
CA ALA A 204 6.20 -13.39 -5.17
C ALA A 204 5.71 -12.17 -4.37
N ALA A 205 4.40 -12.05 -4.14
CA ALA A 205 3.82 -10.97 -3.34
C ALA A 205 4.34 -10.98 -1.90
N VAL A 206 4.45 -12.17 -1.28
CA VAL A 206 5.00 -12.32 0.08
C VAL A 206 6.47 -11.91 0.13
N VAL A 207 7.29 -12.35 -0.84
CA VAL A 207 8.71 -11.96 -0.92
C VAL A 207 8.85 -10.45 -1.08
N CYS A 208 8.10 -9.83 -1.98
CA CYS A 208 8.11 -8.37 -2.18
C CYS A 208 7.69 -7.63 -0.90
N LEU A 209 6.67 -8.10 -0.19
CA LEU A 209 6.21 -7.51 1.06
C LEU A 209 7.31 -7.58 2.14
N VAL A 210 7.96 -8.72 2.31
CA VAL A 210 9.06 -8.89 3.27
C VAL A 210 10.22 -7.95 2.96
N LEU A 211 10.65 -7.87 1.70
CA LEU A 211 11.72 -6.95 1.28
C LEU A 211 11.35 -5.47 1.54
N ALA A 212 10.11 -5.09 1.24
CA ALA A 212 9.62 -3.74 1.47
C ALA A 212 9.57 -3.40 2.97
N VAL A 213 9.15 -4.32 3.83
CA VAL A 213 9.17 -4.15 5.30
C VAL A 213 10.60 -4.01 5.82
N ILE A 214 11.55 -4.80 5.31
CA ILE A 214 12.97 -4.68 5.68
C ILE A 214 13.51 -3.31 5.28
N ALA A 215 13.29 -2.88 4.03
CA ALA A 215 13.73 -1.57 3.54
C ALA A 215 13.16 -0.42 4.39
N MET A 216 11.87 -0.47 4.71
CA MET A 216 11.21 0.50 5.57
C MET A 216 11.83 0.55 6.96
N ASN A 217 12.13 -0.62 7.56
CA ASN A 217 12.78 -0.69 8.87
C ASN A 217 14.16 -0.01 8.86
N VAL A 218 14.95 -0.21 7.80
CA VAL A 218 16.27 0.42 7.65
C VAL A 218 16.13 1.95 7.55
N ILE A 219 15.22 2.44 6.70
CA ILE A 219 14.98 3.88 6.53
C ILE A 219 14.57 4.53 7.86
N VAL A 220 13.55 3.97 8.52
CA VAL A 220 13.06 4.48 9.80
C VAL A 220 14.15 4.44 10.89
N ALA A 221 14.97 3.39 10.91
CA ALA A 221 16.08 3.29 11.87
C ALA A 221 17.12 4.39 11.65
N VAL A 222 17.45 4.75 10.40
CA VAL A 222 18.37 5.84 10.07
C VAL A 222 17.82 7.18 10.53
N ILE A 223 16.56 7.48 10.18
CA ILE A 223 15.89 8.73 10.57
C ILE A 223 15.88 8.89 12.10
N ILE A 224 15.43 7.86 12.82
CA ILE A 224 15.35 7.93 14.29
C ILE A 224 16.73 8.04 14.93
N ARG A 225 17.76 7.37 14.37
CA ARG A 225 19.12 7.49 14.87
C ARG A 225 19.63 8.94 14.80
N ASN A 226 19.36 9.63 13.69
CA ASN A 226 19.75 11.02 13.50
C ASN A 226 18.93 11.97 14.40
N LEU A 227 17.63 11.73 14.52
CA LEU A 227 16.77 12.50 15.43
C LEU A 227 17.20 12.36 16.90
N ASN A 228 17.58 11.15 17.33
CA ASN A 228 18.10 10.93 18.69
C ASN A 228 19.43 11.65 18.94
N LYS A 229 20.26 11.88 17.91
CA LYS A 229 21.48 12.68 18.05
C LYS A 229 21.16 14.14 18.36
N VAL A 230 20.15 14.70 17.67
CA VAL A 230 19.67 16.07 17.93
C VAL A 230 19.10 16.18 19.34
N ASP A 231 18.20 15.26 19.71
CA ASP A 231 17.56 15.23 21.02
C ASP A 231 18.61 15.14 22.16
N LYS A 232 19.55 14.19 22.03
CA LYS A 232 20.64 14.05 23.01
C LYS A 232 21.46 15.34 23.15
N LYS A 233 21.76 16.00 22.04
CA LYS A 233 22.56 17.23 22.08
C LYS A 233 21.80 18.38 22.78
N ILE A 234 20.50 18.54 22.47
CA ILE A 234 19.67 19.50 23.17
C ILE A 234 19.61 19.19 24.67
N TYR A 235 19.47 17.90 25.02
CA TYR A 235 19.48 17.43 26.41
C TYR A 235 20.80 17.76 27.12
N ASP A 236 21.95 17.51 26.47
CA ASP A 236 23.27 17.79 27.01
C ASP A 236 23.48 19.28 27.25
N ILE A 237 22.99 20.16 26.35
CA ILE A 237 23.03 21.62 26.53
C ILE A 237 22.24 22.06 27.75
N VAL A 238 21.06 21.46 27.97
CA VAL A 238 20.19 21.84 29.10
C VAL A 238 20.72 21.36 30.45
N ASN A 239 21.35 20.16 30.50
CA ASN A 239 21.68 19.51 31.77
C ASN A 239 23.17 19.51 32.14
N ASN A 240 24.10 19.78 31.20
CA ASN A 240 25.54 19.74 31.41
C ASN A 240 26.17 21.14 31.36
N GLU A 241 25.75 22.04 32.27
CA GLU A 241 26.30 23.39 32.42
C GLU A 241 26.43 24.21 31.10
N GLY A 242 25.68 23.87 30.07
CA GLY A 242 25.58 24.68 28.86
C GLY A 242 26.84 24.72 27.99
N ASP A 243 27.50 23.59 27.77
CA ASP A 243 28.62 23.55 26.81
C ASP A 243 28.12 23.83 25.40
N LEU A 244 28.23 25.12 25.03
CA LEU A 244 27.81 25.65 23.71
C LEU A 244 28.89 25.45 22.64
N THR A 245 30.02 24.77 22.93
CA THR A 245 31.14 24.68 21.98
C THR A 245 30.97 23.56 20.96
N GLN A 246 30.16 22.57 21.27
CA GLN A 246 30.00 21.40 20.42
C GLN A 246 28.98 21.65 19.31
N LYS A 247 29.26 21.19 18.09
CA LYS A 247 28.37 21.28 16.93
C LYS A 247 27.68 19.96 16.65
N LEU A 248 26.47 20.02 16.06
CA LEU A 248 25.79 18.90 15.45
C LEU A 248 26.38 18.66 14.05
N ASP A 249 27.01 17.52 13.80
CA ASP A 249 27.46 17.10 12.47
C ASP A 249 26.50 16.02 11.96
N ILE A 250 25.45 16.46 11.24
CA ILE A 250 24.47 15.62 10.58
C ILE A 250 24.44 16.04 9.11
N ARG A 251 24.82 15.11 8.23
CA ARG A 251 24.89 15.30 6.78
C ARG A 251 23.99 14.25 6.12
N THR A 252 22.74 14.58 5.96
CA THR A 252 21.73 13.68 5.39
C THR A 252 21.20 14.18 4.05
N GLY A 253 21.45 15.45 3.68
CA GLY A 253 20.95 16.08 2.47
C GLY A 253 19.43 16.31 2.50
N ASP A 254 18.82 16.32 3.69
CA ASP A 254 17.38 16.47 3.90
C ASP A 254 17.05 17.48 5.02
N GLU A 255 15.78 17.51 5.44
CA GLU A 255 15.30 18.43 6.48
C GLU A 255 15.99 18.22 7.83
N LEU A 256 16.58 17.06 8.10
CA LEU A 256 17.33 16.79 9.34
C LEU A 256 18.67 17.53 9.37
N GLU A 257 19.32 17.71 8.22
CA GLU A 257 20.51 18.54 8.09
C GLU A 257 20.18 20.01 8.34
N ASN A 258 19.08 20.52 7.73
CA ASN A 258 18.62 21.89 7.99
C ASN A 258 18.28 22.12 9.47
N ILE A 259 17.66 21.17 10.15
CA ILE A 259 17.40 21.26 11.59
C ILE A 259 18.71 21.31 12.38
N ALA A 260 19.70 20.50 12.02
CA ALA A 260 20.99 20.51 12.68
C ALA A 260 21.75 21.85 12.48
N GLU A 261 21.69 22.42 11.30
CA GLU A 261 22.25 23.76 11.00
C GLU A 261 21.56 24.85 11.81
N ASN A 262 20.24 24.90 11.82
CA ASN A 262 19.46 25.85 12.61
C ASN A 262 19.77 25.76 14.11
N VAL A 263 19.94 24.54 14.63
CA VAL A 263 20.37 24.35 16.04
C VAL A 263 21.79 24.88 16.26
N ASN A 264 22.72 24.65 15.32
CA ASN A 264 24.07 25.19 15.42
C ASN A 264 24.10 26.74 15.38
N GLU A 265 23.26 27.36 14.53
CA GLU A 265 23.10 28.82 14.49
C GLU A 265 22.54 29.36 15.81
N LEU A 266 21.51 28.70 16.36
CA LEU A 266 20.95 29.06 17.67
C LEU A 266 22.02 28.99 18.78
N LEU A 267 22.86 27.93 18.79
CA LEU A 267 23.96 27.79 19.74
C LEU A 267 24.98 28.91 19.61
N ASN A 268 25.36 29.32 18.39
CA ASN A 268 26.25 30.42 18.14
C ASN A 268 25.65 31.74 18.61
N TYR A 269 24.35 31.96 18.36
CA TYR A 269 23.64 33.17 18.82
C TYR A 269 23.64 33.25 20.36
N ILE A 270 23.31 32.19 21.06
CA ILE A 270 23.36 32.13 22.53
C ILE A 270 24.77 32.39 23.04
N ARG A 271 25.82 31.81 22.41
CA ARG A 271 27.22 32.06 22.78
C ARG A 271 27.58 33.53 22.67
N ASN A 272 27.20 34.20 21.57
CA ASN A 272 27.48 35.61 21.39
C ASN A 272 26.80 36.47 22.46
N ILE A 273 25.56 36.14 22.84
CA ILE A 273 24.86 36.79 23.95
C ILE A 273 25.63 36.62 25.24
N MET A 274 26.11 35.41 25.57
CA MET A 274 26.86 35.13 26.78
C MET A 274 28.22 35.90 26.83
N VAL A 275 28.93 35.97 25.70
CA VAL A 275 30.14 36.80 25.58
C VAL A 275 29.82 38.29 25.83
N ASN A 276 28.79 38.84 25.20
CA ASN A 276 28.38 40.22 25.41
C ASN A 276 27.98 40.51 26.87
N ILE A 277 27.27 39.56 27.53
CA ILE A 277 26.93 39.66 28.95
C ILE A 277 28.19 39.64 29.82
N SER A 278 29.16 38.80 29.51
CA SER A 278 30.44 38.74 30.23
C SER A 278 31.21 40.05 30.12
N ASP A 279 31.34 40.57 28.90
CA ASP A 279 32.02 41.81 28.62
C ASP A 279 31.35 43.03 29.32
N ASN A 280 30.01 43.14 29.19
CA ASN A 280 29.23 44.17 29.87
C ASN A 280 29.33 44.06 31.40
N SER A 281 29.40 42.82 31.96
CA SER A 281 29.56 42.60 33.39
C SER A 281 30.95 43.04 33.87
N SER A 282 31.96 42.79 33.05
CA SER A 282 33.34 43.25 33.34
C SER A 282 33.45 44.78 33.33
N GLU A 283 32.82 45.46 32.34
CA GLU A 283 32.76 46.91 32.25
C GLU A 283 31.98 47.54 33.42
N LEU A 284 30.84 46.92 33.79
CA LEU A 284 30.05 47.33 34.95
C LEU A 284 30.86 47.21 36.25
N ARG A 285 31.64 46.12 36.42
CA ARG A 285 32.53 45.95 37.56
C ARG A 285 33.59 47.06 37.61
N SER A 286 34.28 47.33 36.48
CA SER A 286 35.27 48.40 36.37
C SER A 286 34.66 49.76 36.69
N SER A 287 33.43 50.06 36.19
CA SER A 287 32.72 51.31 36.49
C SER A 287 32.35 51.39 37.96
N SER A 288 31.96 50.30 38.60
CA SER A 288 31.63 50.24 40.04
C SER A 288 32.87 50.48 40.90
N ASP A 289 34.03 49.88 40.53
CA ASP A 289 35.28 50.09 41.20
C ASP A 289 35.74 51.55 41.13
N LYS A 290 35.53 52.21 39.95
CA LYS A 290 35.79 53.62 39.76
C LYS A 290 34.88 54.48 40.62
N ILE A 291 33.60 54.23 40.67
CA ILE A 291 32.65 54.95 41.53
C ILE A 291 33.04 54.83 43.01
N ALA A 292 33.44 53.60 43.46
CA ALA A 292 33.91 53.40 44.84
C ALA A 292 35.16 54.25 45.16
N SER A 293 36.10 54.35 44.19
CA SER A 293 37.29 55.22 44.33
C SER A 293 36.94 56.71 44.40
N ASP A 294 36.02 57.13 43.50
CA ASP A 294 35.58 58.56 43.46
C ASP A 294 34.82 58.94 44.75
N LEU A 295 34.00 58.02 45.29
CA LEU A 295 33.36 58.20 46.60
C LEU A 295 34.36 58.32 47.76
N SER A 296 35.42 57.49 47.75
CA SER A 296 36.48 57.57 48.76
C SER A 296 37.19 58.95 48.69
N ASN A 297 37.51 59.43 47.49
CA ASN A 297 38.12 60.70 47.29
C ASN A 297 37.22 61.85 47.72
N ALA A 298 35.91 61.74 47.42
CA ALA A 298 34.92 62.74 47.88
C ALA A 298 34.81 62.74 49.40
N GLN A 299 34.92 61.61 50.06
CA GLN A 299 34.89 61.50 51.52
C GLN A 299 36.11 62.15 52.17
N ILE A 300 37.28 61.97 51.57
CA ILE A 300 38.51 62.71 51.98
C ILE A 300 38.29 64.19 51.84
N SER A 301 37.81 64.66 50.68
CA SER A 301 37.58 66.11 50.44
C SER A 301 36.55 66.71 51.40
N ILE A 302 35.49 65.96 51.76
CA ILE A 302 34.53 66.37 52.78
C ILE A 302 35.20 66.53 54.15
N SER A 303 36.08 65.60 54.51
CA SER A 303 36.86 65.62 55.79
C SER A 303 37.75 66.86 55.83
N ASP A 304 38.44 67.16 54.74
CA ASP A 304 39.30 68.39 54.62
C ASP A 304 38.51 69.67 54.70
N ILE A 305 37.33 69.73 54.05
CA ILE A 305 36.41 70.89 54.15
C ILE A 305 35.91 71.03 55.58
N SER A 306 35.58 69.93 56.29
CA SER A 306 35.17 70.00 57.71
C SER A 306 36.28 70.53 58.60
N ALA A 307 37.52 70.08 58.41
CA ALA A 307 38.67 70.59 59.14
C ALA A 307 38.91 72.06 58.88
N THR A 308 38.79 72.49 57.62
CA THR A 308 38.93 73.90 57.23
C THR A 308 37.78 74.80 57.82
N MET A 309 36.57 74.29 57.91
CA MET A 309 35.48 74.94 58.58
C MET A 309 35.67 75.10 60.11
N GLU A 310 36.21 74.09 60.76
CA GLU A 310 36.57 74.16 62.20
C GLU A 310 37.67 75.27 62.42
N GLU A 311 38.70 75.29 61.55
CA GLU A 311 39.75 76.34 61.63
C GLU A 311 39.17 77.70 61.40
N MET A 312 38.29 77.84 60.43
CA MET A 312 37.62 79.13 60.11
C MET A 312 36.71 79.55 61.26
N SER A 313 36.02 78.59 61.92
CA SER A 313 35.17 78.88 63.09
C SER A 313 36.03 79.39 64.27
N ALA A 314 37.17 78.74 64.54
CA ALA A 314 38.13 79.23 65.56
C ALA A 314 38.65 80.54 65.24
N SER A 315 39.05 80.85 63.99
CA SER A 315 39.54 82.17 63.58
C SER A 315 38.48 83.28 63.67
N MET A 316 37.19 82.94 63.43
CA MET A 316 36.08 83.87 63.64
C MET A 316 35.82 84.13 65.11
N GLU A 317 35.98 83.10 66.00
CA GLU A 317 35.89 83.34 67.45
C GLU A 317 37.02 84.22 67.93
N GLU A 318 38.24 84.00 67.46
CA GLU A 318 39.40 84.87 67.80
C GLU A 318 39.20 86.30 67.29
N THR A 319 38.68 86.45 66.06
CA THR A 319 38.40 87.82 65.50
C THR A 319 37.29 88.48 66.30
N SER A 320 36.23 87.73 66.72
CA SER A 320 35.16 88.26 67.57
C SER A 320 35.65 88.69 68.96
N ALA A 321 36.54 87.84 69.58
CA ALA A 321 37.15 88.18 70.84
C ALA A 321 38.03 89.48 70.72
N SER A 322 38.83 89.58 69.66
CA SER A 322 39.65 90.75 69.41
C SER A 322 38.80 92.01 69.18
N LEU A 323 37.68 91.93 68.48
CA LEU A 323 36.74 93.01 68.28
C LEU A 323 36.04 93.49 69.60
N SER A 324 35.82 92.50 70.53
CA SER A 324 35.24 92.84 71.87
C SER A 324 36.22 93.51 72.81
N GLN A 325 37.54 93.43 72.52
CA GLN A 325 38.58 94.14 73.27
C GLN A 325 38.87 95.59 72.81
N ILE A 326 38.31 95.95 71.64
CA ILE A 326 38.51 97.26 71.08
C ILE A 326 37.30 98.21 71.39
N ASN A 327 36.26 97.73 72.01
CA ASN A 327 35.13 98.50 72.52
C ASN A 327 35.25 98.59 74.05
#